data_fc6c04da893012f32ace57d59ef32b3b
#
_entry.id   fc6c04da893012f32ace57d59ef32b3b
#
_cell.length_a   1.000
_cell.length_b   1.000
_cell.length_c   1.000
_cell.angle_alpha   90.00
_cell.angle_beta   90.00
_cell.angle_gamma   90.00
#
_symmetry.space_group_name_H-M   'P 1'
#
loop_
_entity.id
_entity.type
_entity.pdbx_description
1 polymer ?
#
loop_
_entity_poly.entity_id
_entity_poly.type
_entity_poly.pdbx_seq_one_letter_code
_entity_poly.pdbx_strand_id
1 'polypeptide(L)'
;FSLQFGRRHGLHLLGTTTTWFLLDIAFYSQNLFQKDVLTAIEWLPKAATMSALEEVFKISKAQALIALCSTVPGYWFTVAFIDILGRFKIQLMGFFMMTVFMLGLAIPYDTLKEKNHRITFVVLYAFTFFFANFGPNSTTFIVPAEVFPARLRSTCHGISAAAGKAGAIIGAF
;
A
#
# COMPACT_ATOMS: atom_id res chain seq x y z
N PHE A 1 -22.17 -19.78 -8.11
CA PHE A 1 -20.92 -20.55 -8.12
C PHE A 1 -21.24 -22.04 -8.03
N SER A 2 -20.80 -22.86 -9.03
CA SER A 2 -20.96 -24.31 -9.01
C SER A 2 -19.79 -24.96 -8.25
N LEU A 3 -19.99 -26.21 -7.79
CA LEU A 3 -18.92 -27.01 -7.17
C LEU A 3 -17.70 -27.14 -8.10
N GLN A 4 -17.95 -27.19 -9.41
CA GLN A 4 -16.92 -27.23 -10.45
C GLN A 4 -16.07 -25.95 -10.49
N PHE A 5 -16.68 -24.77 -10.29
CA PHE A 5 -15.97 -23.50 -10.16
C PHE A 5 -15.06 -23.53 -8.92
N GLY A 6 -15.59 -23.95 -7.77
CA GLY A 6 -14.82 -24.04 -6.53
C GLY A 6 -13.56 -24.92 -6.67
N ARG A 7 -13.70 -26.08 -7.33
CA ARG A 7 -12.55 -26.98 -7.59
C ARG A 7 -11.53 -26.40 -8.54
N ARG A 8 -11.95 -25.60 -9.55
CA ARG A 8 -11.06 -25.08 -10.59
C ARG A 8 -10.46 -23.71 -10.25
N HIS A 9 -11.23 -22.84 -9.64
CA HIS A 9 -10.86 -21.43 -9.39
C HIS A 9 -10.91 -21.02 -7.92
N GLY A 10 -11.27 -21.92 -7.00
CA GLY A 10 -11.38 -21.58 -5.58
C GLY A 10 -10.08 -21.11 -4.96
N LEU A 11 -8.96 -21.77 -5.28
CA LEU A 11 -7.63 -21.34 -4.82
C LEU A 11 -7.21 -19.98 -5.41
N HIS A 12 -7.55 -19.71 -6.65
CA HIS A 12 -7.31 -18.40 -7.26
C HIS A 12 -8.10 -17.30 -6.54
N LEU A 13 -9.38 -17.57 -6.23
CA LEU A 13 -10.21 -16.62 -5.50
C LEU A 13 -9.70 -16.42 -4.08
N LEU A 14 -9.31 -17.48 -3.37
CA LEU A 14 -8.70 -17.38 -2.06
C LEU A 14 -7.40 -16.56 -2.11
N GLY A 15 -6.53 -16.82 -3.09
CA GLY A 15 -5.29 -16.06 -3.26
C GLY A 15 -5.54 -14.58 -3.52
N THR A 16 -6.44 -14.23 -4.45
CA THR A 16 -6.73 -12.84 -4.80
C THR A 16 -7.43 -12.08 -3.67
N THR A 17 -8.34 -12.72 -2.92
CA THR A 17 -8.99 -12.13 -1.75
C THR A 17 -8.01 -11.90 -0.61
N THR A 18 -7.17 -12.88 -0.30
CA THR A 18 -6.19 -12.80 0.79
C THR A 18 -5.12 -11.74 0.51
N THR A 19 -4.57 -11.72 -0.70
CA THR A 19 -3.52 -10.75 -1.04
C THR A 19 -4.05 -9.32 -1.03
N TRP A 20 -5.26 -9.07 -1.53
CA TRP A 20 -5.87 -7.75 -1.48
C TRP A 20 -6.23 -7.34 -0.04
N PHE A 21 -6.76 -8.27 0.75
CA PHE A 21 -7.05 -8.04 2.16
C PHE A 21 -5.81 -7.63 2.95
N LEU A 22 -4.70 -8.38 2.82
CA LEU A 22 -3.43 -8.09 3.51
C LEU A 22 -2.80 -6.77 3.03
N LEU A 23 -2.86 -6.49 1.74
CA LEU A 23 -2.39 -5.22 1.20
C LEU A 23 -3.14 -4.06 1.83
N ASP A 24 -4.47 -4.10 1.81
CA ASP A 24 -5.29 -2.98 2.25
C ASP A 24 -5.14 -2.71 3.76
N ILE A 25 -4.92 -3.74 4.60
CA ILE A 25 -4.54 -3.54 6.01
C ILE A 25 -3.30 -2.65 6.10
N ALA A 26 -2.20 -3.06 5.45
CA ALA A 26 -0.94 -2.34 5.54
C ALA A 26 -1.00 -0.96 4.85
N PHE A 27 -1.62 -0.87 3.69
CA PHE A 27 -1.69 0.36 2.90
C PHE A 27 -2.56 1.43 3.55
N TYR A 28 -3.75 1.06 4.02
CA TYR A 28 -4.67 2.03 4.63
C TYR A 28 -4.23 2.45 6.02
N SER A 29 -3.64 1.56 6.83
CA SER A 29 -3.06 1.97 8.11
C SER A 29 -2.00 3.04 7.93
N GLN A 30 -1.08 2.88 6.97
CA GLN A 30 -0.06 3.89 6.70
C GLN A 30 -0.62 5.20 6.15
N ASN A 31 -1.62 5.14 5.26
CA ASN A 31 -2.21 6.33 4.67
C ASN A 31 -3.03 7.15 5.68
N LEU A 32 -3.83 6.49 6.51
CA LEU A 32 -4.69 7.16 7.48
C LEU A 32 -3.90 7.80 8.62
N PHE A 33 -2.87 7.10 9.09
CA PHE A 33 -2.01 7.60 10.18
C PHE A 33 -0.81 8.42 9.68
N GLN A 34 -0.73 8.72 8.38
CA GLN A 34 0.38 9.47 7.81
C GLN A 34 0.59 10.85 8.46
N LYS A 35 -0.50 11.58 8.77
CA LYS A 35 -0.44 12.85 9.50
C LYS A 35 0.22 12.67 10.88
N ASP A 36 -0.23 11.66 11.63
CA ASP A 36 0.26 11.41 12.98
C ASP A 36 1.73 11.02 12.99
N VAL A 37 2.13 10.16 12.03
CA VAL A 37 3.53 9.78 11.81
C VAL A 37 4.39 11.01 11.51
N LEU A 38 3.99 11.87 10.56
CA LEU A 38 4.74 13.07 10.18
C LEU A 38 4.79 14.11 11.30
N THR A 39 3.76 14.19 12.14
CA THR A 39 3.74 15.04 13.33
C THR A 39 4.63 14.48 14.44
N ALA A 40 4.65 13.16 14.63
CA ALA A 40 5.46 12.49 15.64
C ALA A 40 6.97 12.67 15.41
N ILE A 41 7.42 12.69 14.15
CA ILE A 41 8.81 12.99 13.78
C ILE A 41 9.09 14.49 13.68
N GLU A 42 8.13 15.33 14.08
CA GLU A 42 8.19 16.81 14.01
C GLU A 42 8.47 17.36 12.58
N TRP A 43 8.12 16.60 11.53
CA TRP A 43 8.14 17.11 10.17
C TRP A 43 7.02 18.12 9.92
N LEU A 44 5.85 17.88 10.54
CA LEU A 44 4.73 18.81 10.60
C LEU A 44 4.69 19.47 11.97
N PRO A 45 4.48 20.81 12.04
CA PRO A 45 4.26 21.50 13.32
C PRO A 45 2.99 20.97 14.00
N LYS A 46 2.92 21.10 15.33
CA LYS A 46 1.73 20.69 16.10
C LYS A 46 0.51 21.54 15.70
N ALA A 47 -0.66 20.92 15.56
CA ALA A 47 -1.91 21.57 15.17
C ALA A 47 -2.27 22.81 16.02
N ALA A 48 -1.94 22.78 17.32
CA ALA A 48 -2.20 23.90 18.26
C ALA A 48 -1.47 25.21 17.91
N THR A 49 -0.49 25.19 17.02
CA THR A 49 0.35 26.35 16.65
C THR A 49 -0.03 27.00 15.32
N MET A 50 -1.07 26.49 14.64
CA MET A 50 -1.43 26.91 13.28
C MET A 50 -2.93 27.12 13.13
N SER A 51 -3.33 27.88 12.09
CA SER A 51 -4.73 27.91 11.65
C SER A 51 -5.13 26.60 10.97
N ALA A 52 -6.40 26.25 11.00
CA ALA A 52 -6.91 25.01 10.35
C ALA A 52 -6.57 24.94 8.86
N LEU A 53 -6.62 26.06 8.14
CA LEU A 53 -6.26 26.13 6.72
C LEU A 53 -4.76 25.87 6.49
N GLU A 54 -3.91 26.44 7.34
CA GLU A 54 -2.46 26.24 7.25
C GLU A 54 -2.08 24.79 7.58
N GLU A 55 -2.74 24.18 8.55
CA GLU A 55 -2.56 22.77 8.88
C GLU A 55 -2.89 21.86 7.70
N VAL A 56 -4.09 22.03 7.10
CA VAL A 56 -4.52 21.25 5.94
C VAL A 56 -3.57 21.44 4.76
N PHE A 57 -3.12 22.67 4.51
CA PHE A 57 -2.17 22.96 3.43
C PHE A 57 -0.83 22.25 3.63
N LYS A 58 -0.25 22.30 4.83
CA LYS A 58 1.03 21.64 5.15
C LYS A 58 0.93 20.11 5.06
N ILE A 59 -0.15 19.54 5.58
CA ILE A 59 -0.41 18.09 5.47
C ILE A 59 -0.52 17.68 4.01
N SER A 60 -1.36 18.36 3.23
CA SER A 60 -1.58 18.05 1.82
C SER A 60 -0.29 18.19 1.00
N LYS A 61 0.52 19.23 1.27
CA LYS A 61 1.82 19.43 0.64
C LYS A 61 2.79 18.28 0.94
N ALA A 62 2.88 17.83 2.21
CA ALA A 62 3.74 16.73 2.60
C ALA A 62 3.30 15.40 1.96
N GLN A 63 1.99 15.13 1.97
CA GLN A 63 1.41 13.96 1.31
C GLN A 63 1.63 13.95 -0.20
N ALA A 64 1.44 15.10 -0.85
CA ALA A 64 1.69 15.25 -2.29
C ALA A 64 3.16 15.02 -2.64
N LEU A 65 4.09 15.50 -1.81
CA LEU A 65 5.52 15.30 -2.03
C LEU A 65 5.90 13.82 -1.91
N ILE A 66 5.40 13.13 -0.87
CA ILE A 66 5.61 11.68 -0.71
C ILE A 66 5.02 10.93 -1.89
N ALA A 67 3.80 11.25 -2.30
CA ALA A 67 3.16 10.60 -3.43
C ALA A 67 3.93 10.80 -4.75
N LEU A 68 4.39 12.02 -5.02
CA LEU A 68 5.19 12.34 -6.22
C LEU A 68 6.54 11.61 -6.23
N CYS A 69 7.21 11.49 -5.09
CA CYS A 69 8.54 10.87 -5.01
C CYS A 69 8.51 9.36 -4.85
N SER A 70 7.38 8.77 -4.46
CA SER A 70 7.26 7.32 -4.18
C SER A 70 6.15 6.63 -4.95
N THR A 71 4.90 7.04 -4.75
CA THR A 71 3.72 6.38 -5.33
C THR A 71 3.73 6.46 -6.85
N VAL A 72 3.94 7.65 -7.41
CA VAL A 72 3.95 7.87 -8.87
C VAL A 72 5.06 7.09 -9.55
N PRO A 73 6.35 7.19 -9.14
CA PRO A 73 7.39 6.35 -9.70
C PRO A 73 7.09 4.85 -9.55
N GLY A 74 6.60 4.40 -8.38
CA GLY A 74 6.24 2.99 -8.16
C GLY A 74 5.30 2.44 -9.22
N TYR A 75 4.25 3.16 -9.58
CA TYR A 75 3.35 2.77 -10.65
C TYR A 75 4.03 2.70 -12.02
N TRP A 76 4.89 3.68 -12.36
CA TRP A 76 5.63 3.67 -13.62
C TRP A 76 6.59 2.48 -13.72
N PHE A 77 7.25 2.11 -12.62
CA PHE A 77 8.06 0.89 -12.56
C PHE A 77 7.19 -0.36 -12.77
N THR A 78 6.00 -0.42 -12.18
CA THR A 78 5.08 -1.53 -12.48
C THR A 78 4.74 -1.59 -13.96
N VAL A 79 4.35 -0.48 -14.58
CA VAL A 79 4.01 -0.44 -16.02
C VAL A 79 5.19 -0.91 -16.87
N ALA A 80 6.41 -0.46 -16.56
CA ALA A 80 7.60 -0.83 -17.32
C ALA A 80 8.00 -2.31 -17.19
N PHE A 81 7.79 -2.90 -16.02
CA PHE A 81 8.33 -4.22 -15.70
C PHE A 81 7.29 -5.35 -15.61
N ILE A 82 5.99 -5.05 -15.63
CA ILE A 82 4.95 -6.05 -15.40
C ILE A 82 4.94 -7.17 -16.45
N ASP A 83 5.26 -6.88 -17.69
CA ASP A 83 5.32 -7.85 -18.77
C ASP A 83 6.67 -8.58 -18.85
N ILE A 84 7.73 -7.98 -18.27
CA ILE A 84 9.07 -8.57 -18.24
C ILE A 84 9.23 -9.52 -17.05
N LEU A 85 8.89 -9.05 -15.85
CA LEU A 85 9.05 -9.81 -14.60
C LEU A 85 7.85 -10.74 -14.32
N GLY A 86 6.67 -10.33 -14.79
CA GLY A 86 5.40 -11.00 -14.54
C GLY A 86 4.75 -10.58 -13.22
N ARG A 87 3.41 -10.73 -13.19
CA ARG A 87 2.54 -10.25 -12.10
C ARG A 87 2.90 -10.85 -10.75
N PHE A 88 3.14 -12.16 -10.72
CA PHE A 88 3.43 -12.90 -9.50
C PHE A 88 4.73 -12.44 -8.82
N LYS A 89 5.81 -12.31 -9.60
CA LYS A 89 7.12 -11.91 -9.05
C LYS A 89 7.09 -10.48 -8.53
N ILE A 90 6.43 -9.57 -9.26
CA ILE A 90 6.27 -8.16 -8.83
C ILE A 90 5.45 -8.10 -7.54
N GLN A 91 4.37 -8.85 -7.44
CA GLN A 91 3.53 -8.88 -6.23
C GLN A 91 4.31 -9.40 -5.03
N LEU A 92 5.02 -10.52 -5.17
CA LEU A 92 5.79 -11.12 -4.09
C LEU A 92 6.96 -10.22 -3.65
N MET A 93 7.69 -9.66 -4.62
CA MET A 93 8.76 -8.71 -4.37
C MET A 93 8.24 -7.47 -3.63
N GLY A 94 7.11 -6.91 -4.08
CA GLY A 94 6.52 -5.75 -3.45
C GLY A 94 6.13 -6.00 -1.99
N PHE A 95 5.45 -7.10 -1.69
CA PHE A 95 5.14 -7.48 -0.30
C PHE A 95 6.39 -7.68 0.54
N PHE A 96 7.40 -8.37 0.01
CA PHE A 96 8.65 -8.59 0.70
C PHE A 96 9.36 -7.26 1.02
N MET A 97 9.52 -6.39 0.05
CA MET A 97 10.18 -5.11 0.24
C MET A 97 9.40 -4.17 1.15
N MET A 98 8.06 -4.13 1.04
CA MET A 98 7.23 -3.42 2.02
C MET A 98 7.51 -3.89 3.44
N THR A 99 7.53 -5.20 3.66
CA THR A 99 7.80 -5.78 4.98
C THR A 99 9.20 -5.39 5.48
N VAL A 100 10.22 -5.45 4.63
CA VAL A 100 11.59 -5.05 4.99
C VAL A 100 11.65 -3.58 5.41
N PHE A 101 11.04 -2.66 4.64
CA PHE A 101 11.06 -1.24 4.97
C PHE A 101 10.19 -0.90 6.18
N MET A 102 9.05 -1.57 6.35
CA MET A 102 8.22 -1.42 7.56
C MET A 102 8.95 -1.89 8.82
N LEU A 103 9.65 -3.03 8.77
CA LEU A 103 10.48 -3.50 9.89
C LEU A 103 11.66 -2.55 10.13
N GLY A 104 12.29 -2.05 9.06
CA GLY A 104 13.36 -1.05 9.13
C GLY A 104 12.93 0.28 9.76
N LEU A 105 11.64 0.60 9.72
CA LEU A 105 11.05 1.75 10.42
C LEU A 105 10.66 1.40 11.87
N ALA A 106 10.11 0.19 12.07
CA ALA A 106 9.55 -0.21 13.36
C ALA A 106 10.63 -0.53 14.41
N ILE A 107 11.70 -1.24 14.00
CA ILE A 107 12.76 -1.69 14.92
C ILE A 107 13.53 -0.49 15.50
N PRO A 108 14.12 0.43 14.70
CA PRO A 108 14.83 1.59 15.21
C PRO A 108 13.94 2.84 15.36
N TYR A 109 12.61 2.66 15.62
CA TYR A 109 11.66 3.77 15.62
C TYR A 109 12.07 4.93 16.53
N ASP A 110 12.49 4.64 17.77
CA ASP A 110 12.90 5.66 18.75
C ASP A 110 14.14 6.44 18.29
N THR A 111 15.11 5.74 17.67
CA THR A 111 16.31 6.38 17.11
C THR A 111 16.00 7.21 15.87
N LEU A 112 15.13 6.71 14.99
CA LEU A 112 14.75 7.39 13.76
C LEU A 112 13.84 8.61 14.00
N LYS A 113 13.16 8.68 15.13
CA LYS A 113 12.34 9.83 15.55
C LYS A 113 13.19 11.05 15.94
N GLU A 114 14.47 10.87 16.26
CA GLU A 114 15.36 11.97 16.61
C GLU A 114 15.57 12.94 15.43
N LYS A 115 15.82 14.22 15.76
CA LYS A 115 15.98 15.31 14.75
C LYS A 115 17.01 15.01 13.67
N ASN A 116 18.09 14.32 14.03
CA ASN A 116 19.18 14.00 13.08
C ASN A 116 18.83 12.92 12.06
N HIS A 117 17.79 12.09 12.33
CA HIS A 117 17.42 10.94 11.49
C HIS A 117 16.09 11.10 10.76
N ARG A 118 15.45 12.27 10.84
CA ARG A 118 14.15 12.54 10.19
C ARG A 118 14.14 12.30 8.70
N ILE A 119 15.19 12.70 7.99
CA ILE A 119 15.30 12.50 6.53
C ILE A 119 15.35 11.00 6.24
N THR A 120 16.15 10.25 7.00
CA THR A 120 16.23 8.79 6.86
C THR A 120 14.87 8.14 7.09
N PHE A 121 14.13 8.57 8.10
CA PHE A 121 12.77 8.10 8.37
C PHE A 121 11.85 8.33 7.17
N VAL A 122 11.79 9.56 6.66
CA VAL A 122 10.93 9.93 5.52
C VAL A 122 11.31 9.16 4.26
N VAL A 123 12.59 8.95 4.01
CA VAL A 123 13.08 8.16 2.86
C VAL A 123 12.65 6.70 2.98
N LEU A 124 12.85 6.05 4.13
CA LEU A 124 12.41 4.67 4.36
C LEU A 124 10.87 4.56 4.24
N TYR A 125 10.15 5.52 4.80
CA TYR A 125 8.70 5.61 4.70
C TYR A 125 8.22 5.75 3.25
N ALA A 126 8.87 6.61 2.46
CA ALA A 126 8.60 6.76 1.04
C ALA A 126 8.88 5.45 0.25
N PHE A 127 9.93 4.70 0.59
CA PHE A 127 10.19 3.41 -0.03
C PHE A 127 9.10 2.38 0.26
N THR A 128 8.45 2.42 1.42
CA THR A 128 7.30 1.54 1.70
C THR A 128 6.17 1.79 0.70
N PHE A 129 5.84 3.06 0.43
CA PHE A 129 4.84 3.43 -0.59
C PHE A 129 5.31 3.12 -2.01
N PHE A 130 6.59 3.33 -2.32
CA PHE A 130 7.15 2.98 -3.62
C PHE A 130 6.93 1.49 -3.92
N PHE A 131 7.34 0.59 -3.02
CA PHE A 131 7.20 -0.84 -3.22
C PHE A 131 5.76 -1.34 -3.07
N ALA A 132 4.91 -0.65 -2.34
CA ALA A 132 3.48 -0.92 -2.37
C ALA A 132 2.91 -0.74 -3.79
N ASN A 133 3.32 0.30 -4.49
CA ASN A 133 2.82 0.65 -5.82
C ASN A 133 3.61 -0.01 -6.95
N PHE A 134 4.93 -0.25 -6.77
CA PHE A 134 5.71 -1.18 -7.60
C PHE A 134 5.51 -2.64 -7.15
N GLY A 135 4.30 -3.02 -6.86
CA GLY A 135 4.03 -4.35 -6.33
C GLY A 135 2.55 -4.59 -6.14
N PRO A 136 2.16 -4.94 -4.90
CA PRO A 136 0.82 -5.45 -4.64
C PRO A 136 -0.31 -4.47 -4.96
N ASN A 137 -0.13 -3.16 -4.81
CA ASN A 137 -1.20 -2.19 -5.08
C ASN A 137 -1.66 -2.18 -6.55
N SER A 138 -0.75 -2.48 -7.48
CA SER A 138 -1.09 -2.67 -8.90
C SER A 138 -1.55 -4.10 -9.18
N THR A 139 -0.81 -5.09 -8.69
CA THR A 139 -1.03 -6.49 -9.06
C THR A 139 -2.26 -7.09 -8.42
N THR A 140 -2.67 -6.68 -7.23
CA THR A 140 -3.93 -7.15 -6.61
C THR A 140 -5.16 -6.74 -7.42
N PHE A 141 -5.07 -5.65 -8.19
CA PHE A 141 -6.11 -5.25 -9.13
C PHE A 141 -6.02 -6.02 -10.46
N ILE A 142 -4.80 -6.20 -10.99
CA ILE A 142 -4.58 -6.80 -12.32
C ILE A 142 -4.81 -8.31 -12.30
N VAL A 143 -4.29 -9.01 -11.30
CA VAL A 143 -4.35 -10.48 -11.24
C VAL A 143 -5.79 -11.02 -11.28
N PRO A 144 -6.77 -10.52 -10.50
CA PRO A 144 -8.15 -10.99 -10.63
C PRO A 144 -8.77 -10.71 -12.01
N ALA A 145 -8.36 -9.62 -12.66
CA ALA A 145 -8.83 -9.30 -13.99
C ALA A 145 -8.30 -10.25 -15.07
N GLU A 146 -7.13 -10.83 -14.88
CA GLU A 146 -6.49 -11.75 -15.83
C GLU A 146 -6.80 -13.24 -15.56
N VAL A 147 -6.86 -13.65 -14.29
CA VAL A 147 -6.95 -15.07 -13.90
C VAL A 147 -8.35 -15.64 -14.08
N PHE A 148 -9.40 -14.84 -13.89
CA PHE A 148 -10.77 -15.35 -13.94
C PHE A 148 -11.36 -15.33 -15.35
N PRO A 149 -12.18 -16.36 -15.71
CA PRO A 149 -12.86 -16.41 -17.00
C PRO A 149 -13.82 -15.22 -17.15
N ALA A 150 -14.02 -14.76 -18.39
CA ALA A 150 -14.80 -13.54 -18.71
C ALA A 150 -16.19 -13.51 -18.05
N ARG A 151 -16.90 -14.65 -18.01
CA ARG A 151 -18.25 -14.77 -17.43
C ARG A 151 -18.33 -14.49 -15.93
N LEU A 152 -17.24 -14.73 -15.18
CA LEU A 152 -17.22 -14.61 -13.73
C LEU A 152 -16.20 -13.57 -13.26
N ARG A 153 -15.47 -12.95 -14.17
CA ARG A 153 -14.38 -12.02 -13.88
C ARG A 153 -14.82 -10.87 -13.01
N SER A 154 -15.89 -10.17 -13.38
CA SER A 154 -16.38 -9.03 -12.60
C SER A 154 -16.82 -9.43 -11.20
N THR A 155 -17.48 -10.57 -11.05
CA THR A 155 -17.95 -11.07 -9.75
C THR A 155 -16.76 -11.46 -8.85
N CYS A 156 -15.80 -12.22 -9.39
CA CYS A 156 -14.61 -12.64 -8.63
C CYS A 156 -13.71 -11.44 -8.28
N HIS A 157 -13.56 -10.49 -9.20
CA HIS A 157 -12.86 -9.24 -8.96
C HIS A 157 -13.54 -8.42 -7.86
N GLY A 158 -14.87 -8.29 -7.91
CA GLY A 158 -15.66 -7.61 -6.88
C GLY A 158 -15.55 -8.25 -5.50
N ILE A 159 -15.54 -9.58 -5.41
CA ILE A 159 -15.33 -10.31 -4.14
C ILE A 159 -13.93 -10.05 -3.61
N SER A 160 -12.90 -10.09 -4.48
CA SER A 160 -11.52 -9.80 -4.07
C SER A 160 -11.37 -8.36 -3.58
N ALA A 161 -11.98 -7.39 -4.28
CA ALA A 161 -11.98 -5.99 -3.88
C ALA A 161 -12.75 -5.74 -2.57
N ALA A 162 -13.87 -6.44 -2.36
CA ALA A 162 -14.63 -6.37 -1.10
C ALA A 162 -13.81 -6.89 0.08
N ALA A 163 -13.05 -7.98 -0.12
CA ALA A 163 -12.11 -8.47 0.89
C ALA A 163 -11.02 -7.43 1.21
N GLY A 164 -10.50 -6.73 0.18
CA GLY A 164 -9.60 -5.60 0.38
C GLY A 164 -10.22 -4.50 1.25
N LYS A 165 -11.48 -4.11 0.98
CA LYS A 165 -12.16 -3.10 1.82
C LYS A 165 -12.39 -3.55 3.25
N ALA A 166 -12.62 -4.85 3.48
CA ALA A 166 -12.63 -5.39 4.84
C ALA A 166 -11.25 -5.26 5.51
N GLY A 167 -10.15 -5.49 4.77
CA GLY A 167 -8.80 -5.23 5.24
C GLY A 167 -8.55 -3.75 5.55
N ALA A 168 -9.03 -2.84 4.70
CA ALA A 168 -8.92 -1.39 4.92
C ALA A 168 -9.63 -0.94 6.22
N ILE A 169 -10.78 -1.54 6.54
CA ILE A 169 -11.49 -1.27 7.81
C ILE A 169 -10.61 -1.68 8.99
N ILE A 170 -10.01 -2.87 8.96
CA ILE A 170 -9.11 -3.34 10.03
C ILE A 170 -7.88 -2.44 10.13
N GLY A 171 -7.31 -1.99 9.00
CA GLY A 171 -6.16 -1.09 8.98
C GLY A 171 -6.46 0.34 9.46
N ALA A 172 -7.74 0.71 9.59
CA ALA A 172 -8.19 2.02 10.08
C ALA A 172 -8.33 2.08 11.61
N PHE A 173 -8.36 0.93 12.30
CA PHE A 173 -8.43 0.80 13.76
C PHE A 173 -7.09 0.40 14.36
#